data_5389f12e0b044b1f7ceab8380d5ec88a
#
_entry.id   5389f12e0b044b1f7ceab8380d5ec88a
#
_cell.length_a   1.000
_cell.length_b   1.000
_cell.length_c   1.000
_cell.angle_alpha   90.00
_cell.angle_beta   90.00
_cell.angle_gamma   90.00
#
_symmetry.space_group_name_H-M   'P 1'
#
loop_
_entity.id
_entity.type
_entity.pdbx_description
1 polymer ?
#
loop_
_entity_poly.entity_id
_entity_poly.type
_entity_poly.pdbx_seq_one_letter_code
_entity_poly.pdbx_strand_id
1 'polypeptide(L)'
;MIEIIDLHKSFGNFEVLKGVNLKIEKGKITAIIGKSGEGKTVLVKHIVGLLKPDRGKVIIDGVDITKLSERGLDKIRRRFGMLFQESALFDSMTVGENVAFPLREHTNLKEAEIKALVKKKLEMVRLFGVEDKMPSELSGGMKKRVGLARAIALEPEIVIYDEPTIGLDPITGRAIYRLILDMQRHLNGTSIVITHDVPAIFDIVDRVGVLSGGRIIAYGTPEEIIHSEDKEIQEFLRQK
;
A
#
# COMPACT_ATOMS: atom_id res chain seq x y z
N MET A 1 1.85 -11.32 -9.94
CA MET A 1 0.64 -10.73 -10.56
C MET A 1 -0.55 -10.94 -9.64
N ILE A 2 -1.39 -9.92 -9.45
CA ILE A 2 -2.62 -10.02 -8.63
C ILE A 2 -3.81 -9.84 -9.56
N GLU A 3 -4.78 -10.74 -9.48
CA GLU A 3 -6.04 -10.67 -10.22
C GLU A 3 -7.22 -10.70 -9.26
N ILE A 4 -8.09 -9.73 -9.38
CA ILE A 4 -9.33 -9.59 -8.63
C ILE A 4 -10.46 -9.82 -9.63
N ILE A 5 -11.34 -10.79 -9.35
CA ILE A 5 -12.35 -11.24 -10.30
C ILE A 5 -13.71 -11.22 -9.61
N ASP A 6 -14.61 -10.39 -10.14
CA ASP A 6 -16.01 -10.25 -9.73
C ASP A 6 -16.18 -10.16 -8.20
N LEU A 7 -15.35 -9.32 -7.56
CA LEU A 7 -15.25 -9.22 -6.11
C LEU A 7 -16.40 -8.39 -5.53
N HIS A 8 -17.21 -9.00 -4.68
CA HIS A 8 -18.31 -8.37 -3.96
C HIS A 8 -18.08 -8.39 -2.46
N LYS A 9 -18.45 -7.31 -1.79
CA LYS A 9 -18.42 -7.22 -0.32
C LYS A 9 -19.49 -6.30 0.22
N SER A 10 -20.27 -6.81 1.17
CA SER A 10 -21.28 -6.07 1.91
C SER A 10 -20.97 -6.06 3.41
N PHE A 11 -21.42 -5.03 4.09
CA PHE A 11 -21.45 -4.93 5.54
C PHE A 11 -22.89 -4.59 5.95
N GLY A 12 -23.58 -5.57 6.51
CA GLY A 12 -25.03 -5.49 6.70
C GLY A 12 -25.75 -5.31 5.35
N ASN A 13 -26.59 -4.29 5.24
CA ASN A 13 -27.33 -3.98 4.00
C ASN A 13 -26.56 -3.08 3.03
N PHE A 14 -25.33 -2.68 3.34
CA PHE A 14 -24.55 -1.79 2.50
C PHE A 14 -23.51 -2.56 1.69
N GLU A 15 -23.70 -2.61 0.36
CA GLU A 15 -22.75 -3.22 -0.57
C GLU A 15 -21.65 -2.22 -0.92
N VAL A 16 -20.42 -2.51 -0.46
CA VAL A 16 -19.24 -1.66 -0.63
C VAL A 16 -18.51 -1.95 -1.94
N LEU A 17 -18.31 -3.24 -2.26
CA LEU A 17 -17.70 -3.67 -3.52
C LEU A 17 -18.73 -4.43 -4.33
N LYS A 18 -18.89 -4.04 -5.61
CA LYS A 18 -20.01 -4.44 -6.48
C LYS A 18 -19.52 -5.10 -7.77
N GLY A 19 -18.72 -6.16 -7.64
CA GLY A 19 -18.15 -6.88 -8.79
C GLY A 19 -16.89 -6.22 -9.32
N VAL A 20 -15.93 -5.94 -8.42
CA VAL A 20 -14.63 -5.36 -8.78
C VAL A 20 -13.83 -6.37 -9.61
N ASN A 21 -13.37 -5.92 -10.78
CA ASN A 21 -12.41 -6.61 -11.62
C ASN A 21 -11.17 -5.74 -11.78
N LEU A 22 -10.00 -6.26 -11.40
CA LEU A 22 -8.74 -5.51 -11.46
C LEU A 22 -7.57 -6.47 -11.63
N LYS A 23 -6.63 -6.10 -12.49
CA LYS A 23 -5.37 -6.83 -12.68
C LYS A 23 -4.20 -5.93 -12.34
N ILE A 24 -3.37 -6.33 -11.38
CA ILE A 24 -2.17 -5.61 -10.96
C ILE A 24 -0.97 -6.36 -11.52
N GLU A 25 -0.22 -5.68 -12.38
CA GLU A 25 0.93 -6.23 -13.08
C GLU A 25 2.13 -6.36 -12.14
N LYS A 26 2.88 -7.45 -12.27
CA LYS A 26 4.11 -7.66 -11.49
C LYS A 26 5.17 -6.64 -11.88
N GLY A 27 5.90 -6.11 -10.89
CA GLY A 27 6.99 -5.18 -11.09
C GLY A 27 6.55 -3.75 -11.46
N LYS A 28 5.25 -3.45 -11.37
CA LYS A 28 4.68 -2.14 -11.68
C LYS A 28 4.18 -1.44 -10.43
N ILE A 29 4.08 -0.12 -10.52
CA ILE A 29 3.39 0.71 -9.54
C ILE A 29 1.97 0.93 -10.06
N THR A 30 0.96 0.43 -9.35
CA THR A 30 -0.46 0.63 -9.67
C THR A 30 -1.10 1.52 -8.61
N ALA A 31 -1.66 2.66 -9.02
CA ALA A 31 -2.53 3.44 -8.15
C ALA A 31 -3.97 2.95 -8.21
N ILE A 32 -4.64 2.91 -7.06
CA ILE A 32 -6.10 2.78 -6.98
C ILE A 32 -6.61 4.09 -6.39
N ILE A 33 -7.25 4.89 -7.25
CA ILE A 33 -7.76 6.21 -6.89
C ILE A 33 -9.29 6.17 -6.77
N GLY A 34 -9.86 7.08 -6.00
CA GLY A 34 -11.32 7.17 -5.79
C GLY A 34 -11.64 8.05 -4.59
N LYS A 35 -12.89 8.49 -4.47
CA LYS A 35 -13.35 9.31 -3.35
C LYS A 35 -13.20 8.57 -2.01
N SER A 36 -13.20 9.33 -0.90
CA SER A 36 -13.25 8.73 0.42
C SER A 36 -14.56 7.91 0.57
N GLY A 37 -14.46 6.73 1.18
CA GLY A 37 -15.62 5.84 1.36
C GLY A 37 -15.94 4.90 0.20
N GLU A 38 -15.30 5.00 -0.96
CA GLU A 38 -15.56 4.15 -2.14
C GLU A 38 -15.12 2.68 -2.00
N GLY A 39 -14.52 2.31 -0.86
CA GLY A 39 -14.12 0.92 -0.60
C GLY A 39 -12.65 0.58 -0.91
N LYS A 40 -11.79 1.57 -1.18
CA LYS A 40 -10.35 1.36 -1.47
C LYS A 40 -9.65 0.51 -0.40
N THR A 41 -9.76 0.89 0.88
CA THR A 41 -9.20 0.14 2.00
C THR A 41 -9.84 -1.24 2.17
N VAL A 42 -11.15 -1.38 1.85
CA VAL A 42 -11.83 -2.68 1.85
C VAL A 42 -11.23 -3.58 0.77
N LEU A 43 -10.98 -3.06 -0.43
CA LEU A 43 -10.34 -3.78 -1.52
C LEU A 43 -8.93 -4.25 -1.12
N VAL A 44 -8.11 -3.38 -0.50
CA VAL A 44 -6.79 -3.75 0.02
C VAL A 44 -6.87 -4.90 1.03
N LYS A 45 -7.82 -4.84 1.97
CA LYS A 45 -8.00 -5.91 2.97
C LYS A 45 -8.33 -7.27 2.33
N HIS A 46 -8.98 -7.30 1.16
CA HIS A 46 -9.16 -8.54 0.39
C HIS A 46 -7.87 -8.98 -0.29
N ILE A 47 -7.09 -8.06 -0.85
CA ILE A 47 -5.81 -8.38 -1.51
C ILE A 47 -4.84 -9.04 -0.53
N VAL A 48 -4.77 -8.57 0.72
CA VAL A 48 -3.90 -9.16 1.76
C VAL A 48 -4.55 -10.31 2.52
N GLY A 49 -5.77 -10.70 2.17
CA GLY A 49 -6.49 -11.81 2.82
C GLY A 49 -6.94 -11.53 4.25
N LEU A 50 -7.10 -10.25 4.65
CA LEU A 50 -7.67 -9.85 5.95
C LEU A 50 -9.20 -9.87 5.94
N LEU A 51 -9.82 -9.83 4.76
CA LEU A 51 -11.26 -9.98 4.57
C LEU A 51 -11.54 -11.06 3.55
N LYS A 52 -12.58 -11.86 3.78
CA LYS A 52 -13.13 -12.78 2.77
C LYS A 52 -14.25 -12.07 1.99
N PRO A 53 -14.26 -12.19 0.66
CA PRO A 53 -15.34 -11.65 -0.14
C PRO A 53 -16.63 -12.45 0.07
N ASP A 54 -17.76 -11.82 -0.20
CA ASP A 54 -19.06 -12.50 -0.22
C ASP A 54 -19.22 -13.29 -1.54
N ARG A 55 -18.62 -12.77 -2.63
CA ARG A 55 -18.53 -13.40 -3.94
C ARG A 55 -17.28 -12.95 -4.68
N GLY A 56 -16.85 -13.74 -5.65
CA GLY A 56 -15.64 -13.48 -6.42
C GLY A 56 -14.40 -14.07 -5.78
N LYS A 57 -13.23 -13.68 -6.28
CA LYS A 57 -11.95 -14.23 -5.83
C LYS A 57 -10.79 -13.26 -6.02
N VAL A 58 -9.73 -13.49 -5.26
CA VAL A 58 -8.43 -12.83 -5.39
C VAL A 58 -7.38 -13.90 -5.69
N ILE A 59 -6.67 -13.74 -6.79
CA ILE A 59 -5.61 -14.65 -7.23
C ILE A 59 -4.28 -13.93 -7.16
N ILE A 60 -3.29 -14.54 -6.49
CA ILE A 60 -1.92 -14.01 -6.40
C ILE A 60 -0.98 -15.06 -6.98
N ASP A 61 -0.32 -14.72 -8.07
CA ASP A 61 0.57 -15.61 -8.83
C ASP A 61 -0.05 -17.00 -9.09
N GLY A 62 -1.32 -17.02 -9.51
CA GLY A 62 -2.08 -18.23 -9.82
C GLY A 62 -2.74 -18.92 -8.64
N VAL A 63 -2.52 -18.46 -7.41
CA VAL A 63 -3.12 -19.03 -6.19
C VAL A 63 -4.35 -18.22 -5.78
N ASP A 64 -5.52 -18.88 -5.74
CA ASP A 64 -6.76 -18.30 -5.21
C ASP A 64 -6.69 -18.24 -3.68
N ILE A 65 -6.41 -17.03 -3.14
CA ILE A 65 -6.21 -16.83 -1.71
C ILE A 65 -7.53 -16.88 -0.92
N THR A 66 -8.68 -16.73 -1.57
CA THR A 66 -9.99 -16.77 -0.90
C THR A 66 -10.34 -18.14 -0.36
N LYS A 67 -9.68 -19.18 -0.90
CA LYS A 67 -9.85 -20.59 -0.50
C LYS A 67 -8.83 -21.08 0.52
N LEU A 68 -7.84 -20.24 0.86
CA LEU A 68 -6.79 -20.65 1.77
C LEU A 68 -7.27 -20.65 3.24
N SER A 69 -6.67 -21.55 4.02
CA SER A 69 -6.75 -21.51 5.48
C SER A 69 -5.91 -20.36 6.03
N GLU A 70 -6.10 -19.97 7.30
CA GLU A 70 -5.28 -18.94 7.96
C GLU A 70 -3.78 -19.23 7.84
N ARG A 71 -3.36 -20.48 8.04
CA ARG A 71 -1.96 -20.88 7.86
C ARG A 71 -1.46 -20.69 6.42
N GLY A 72 -2.34 -20.84 5.42
CA GLY A 72 -2.04 -20.56 4.02
C GLY A 72 -1.93 -19.06 3.77
N LEU A 73 -2.85 -18.28 4.33
CA LEU A 73 -2.86 -16.82 4.25
C LEU A 73 -1.63 -16.19 4.92
N ASP A 74 -1.13 -16.74 6.04
CA ASP A 74 0.08 -16.24 6.69
C ASP A 74 1.30 -16.32 5.79
N LYS A 75 1.42 -17.38 4.98
CA LYS A 75 2.49 -17.49 3.97
C LYS A 75 2.38 -16.42 2.89
N ILE A 76 1.15 -16.11 2.48
CA ILE A 76 0.89 -15.05 1.49
C ILE A 76 1.19 -13.67 2.10
N ARG A 77 0.72 -13.40 3.34
CA ARG A 77 0.92 -12.12 4.03
C ARG A 77 2.39 -11.75 4.20
N ARG A 78 3.28 -12.73 4.41
CA ARG A 78 4.74 -12.51 4.50
C ARG A 78 5.36 -11.94 3.22
N ARG A 79 4.69 -12.07 2.08
CA ARG A 79 5.13 -11.50 0.81
C ARG A 79 4.77 -10.02 0.67
N PHE A 80 3.96 -9.49 1.60
CA PHE A 80 3.50 -8.12 1.59
C PHE A 80 4.21 -7.26 2.62
N GLY A 81 4.60 -6.06 2.22
CA GLY A 81 4.84 -4.93 3.10
C GLY A 81 3.65 -3.98 3.06
N MET A 82 3.33 -3.33 4.17
CA MET A 82 2.20 -2.41 4.20
C MET A 82 2.52 -1.15 5.00
N LEU A 83 2.33 0.00 4.35
CA LEU A 83 2.24 1.29 5.01
C LEU A 83 0.77 1.63 5.20
N PHE A 84 0.34 1.73 6.45
CA PHE A 84 -1.02 2.14 6.82
C PHE A 84 -1.18 3.66 6.80
N GLN A 85 -2.42 4.11 6.66
CA GLN A 85 -2.78 5.52 6.61
C GLN A 85 -2.19 6.36 7.76
N GLU A 86 -2.27 5.88 9.00
CA GLU A 86 -1.69 6.53 10.20
C GLU A 86 -0.28 6.03 10.54
N SER A 87 0.43 5.40 9.58
CA SER A 87 1.72 4.71 9.78
C SER A 87 1.66 3.53 10.76
N ALA A 88 0.68 3.46 11.64
CA ALA A 88 0.44 2.42 12.64
C ALA A 88 1.71 2.03 13.42
N LEU A 89 2.53 3.01 13.82
CA LEU A 89 3.69 2.77 14.65
C LEU A 89 3.24 2.36 16.06
N PHE A 90 3.99 1.47 16.67
CA PHE A 90 3.81 1.13 18.08
C PHE A 90 4.37 2.26 18.94
N ASP A 91 3.51 2.99 19.63
CA ASP A 91 3.90 4.14 20.45
C ASP A 91 4.77 3.77 21.65
N SER A 92 4.74 2.50 22.08
CA SER A 92 5.55 1.94 23.15
C SER A 92 6.94 1.45 22.70
N MET A 93 7.25 1.55 21.40
CA MET A 93 8.51 1.10 20.80
C MET A 93 9.25 2.28 20.21
N THR A 94 10.58 2.27 20.28
CA THR A 94 11.42 3.23 19.56
C THR A 94 11.28 3.08 18.05
N VAL A 95 11.82 4.02 17.29
CA VAL A 95 11.91 3.95 15.82
C VAL A 95 12.62 2.66 15.38
N GLY A 96 13.77 2.37 15.98
CA GLY A 96 14.54 1.17 15.68
C GLY A 96 13.77 -0.11 15.97
N GLU A 97 13.05 -0.17 17.09
CA GLU A 97 12.23 -1.31 17.47
C GLU A 97 11.03 -1.49 16.54
N ASN A 98 10.37 -0.40 16.11
CA ASN A 98 9.31 -0.45 15.12
C ASN A 98 9.77 -1.08 13.80
N VAL A 99 10.96 -0.70 13.31
CA VAL A 99 11.51 -1.26 12.06
C VAL A 99 12.03 -2.67 12.27
N ALA A 100 12.58 -2.99 13.46
CA ALA A 100 13.07 -4.32 13.83
C ALA A 100 11.93 -5.34 14.02
N PHE A 101 10.73 -4.89 14.40
CA PHE A 101 9.62 -5.76 14.77
C PHE A 101 9.36 -6.89 13.75
N PRO A 102 9.13 -6.63 12.45
CA PRO A 102 8.91 -7.71 11.49
C PRO A 102 10.12 -8.63 11.32
N LEU A 103 11.34 -8.12 11.49
CA LEU A 103 12.55 -8.95 11.41
C LEU A 103 12.62 -9.93 12.58
N ARG A 104 12.32 -9.49 13.81
CA ARG A 104 12.27 -10.35 15.00
C ARG A 104 11.21 -11.43 14.92
N GLU A 105 10.00 -11.05 14.42
CA GLU A 105 8.86 -11.98 14.34
C GLU A 105 9.01 -13.03 13.23
N HIS A 106 9.72 -12.70 12.14
CA HIS A 106 9.68 -13.54 10.94
C HIS A 106 11.04 -14.07 10.48
N THR A 107 12.11 -13.78 11.20
CA THR A 107 13.46 -14.28 10.89
C THR A 107 14.16 -14.85 12.11
N ASN A 108 15.26 -15.59 11.89
CA ASN A 108 16.15 -16.08 12.95
C ASN A 108 17.45 -15.27 13.02
N LEU A 109 17.44 -14.00 12.58
CA LEU A 109 18.60 -13.13 12.59
C LEU A 109 19.01 -12.77 14.02
N LYS A 110 20.32 -12.62 14.24
CA LYS A 110 20.84 -12.15 15.53
C LYS A 110 20.59 -10.64 15.67
N GLU A 111 20.49 -10.16 16.90
CA GLU A 111 20.22 -8.73 17.19
C GLU A 111 21.23 -7.77 16.53
N ALA A 112 22.50 -8.17 16.39
CA ALA A 112 23.50 -7.35 15.69
C ALA A 112 23.17 -7.21 14.18
N GLU A 113 22.69 -8.28 13.54
CA GLU A 113 22.27 -8.28 12.14
C GLU A 113 20.99 -7.46 11.96
N ILE A 114 20.02 -7.61 12.87
CA ILE A 114 18.79 -6.82 12.89
C ILE A 114 19.11 -5.33 13.00
N LYS A 115 19.96 -4.93 13.95
CA LYS A 115 20.38 -3.52 14.11
C LYS A 115 21.02 -2.94 12.83
N ALA A 116 21.87 -3.71 12.16
CA ALA A 116 22.49 -3.30 10.92
C ALA A 116 21.45 -3.12 9.79
N LEU A 117 20.50 -4.05 9.68
CA LEU A 117 19.38 -3.95 8.71
C LEU A 117 18.46 -2.78 9.01
N VAL A 118 18.10 -2.57 10.28
CA VAL A 118 17.28 -1.43 10.71
C VAL A 118 17.92 -0.11 10.28
N LYS A 119 19.20 0.08 10.58
CA LYS A 119 19.96 1.26 10.17
C LYS A 119 19.88 1.45 8.66
N LYS A 120 20.17 0.41 7.87
CA LYS A 120 20.09 0.43 6.41
C LYS A 120 18.70 0.83 5.92
N LYS A 121 17.62 0.26 6.50
CA LYS A 121 16.24 0.58 6.08
C LYS A 121 15.84 2.01 6.43
N LEU A 122 16.30 2.54 7.57
CA LEU A 122 16.11 3.96 7.93
C LEU A 122 16.88 4.89 6.99
N GLU A 123 18.12 4.57 6.64
CA GLU A 123 18.91 5.34 5.66
C GLU A 123 18.21 5.37 4.28
N MET A 124 17.62 4.27 3.82
CA MET A 124 16.86 4.20 2.57
C MET A 124 15.67 5.17 2.53
N VAL A 125 15.05 5.45 3.67
CA VAL A 125 13.96 6.43 3.79
C VAL A 125 14.47 7.81 4.23
N ARG A 126 15.80 8.03 4.17
CA ARG A 126 16.46 9.30 4.50
C ARG A 126 16.24 9.73 5.95
N LEU A 127 16.29 8.78 6.88
CA LEU A 127 16.32 8.98 8.32
C LEU A 127 17.66 8.50 8.87
N PHE A 128 18.33 9.35 9.63
CA PHE A 128 19.66 9.08 10.17
C PHE A 128 19.71 9.41 11.66
N GLY A 129 20.25 8.50 12.47
CA GLY A 129 20.45 8.72 13.90
C GLY A 129 19.16 8.95 14.69
N VAL A 130 18.07 8.28 14.30
CA VAL A 130 16.76 8.41 14.94
C VAL A 130 16.29 7.11 15.60
N GLU A 131 17.13 6.10 15.62
CA GLU A 131 16.80 4.73 16.04
C GLU A 131 16.24 4.66 17.46
N ASP A 132 16.78 5.49 18.36
CA ASP A 132 16.40 5.53 19.78
C ASP A 132 15.24 6.49 20.10
N LYS A 133 14.75 7.23 19.11
CA LYS A 133 13.61 8.16 19.30
C LYS A 133 12.30 7.39 19.42
N MET A 134 11.37 7.98 20.19
CA MET A 134 10.00 7.51 20.27
C MET A 134 9.15 8.11 19.13
N PRO A 135 8.07 7.45 18.70
CA PRO A 135 7.15 8.00 17.69
C PRO A 135 6.59 9.38 18.05
N SER A 136 6.39 9.69 19.34
CA SER A 136 5.94 10.99 19.82
C SER A 136 6.90 12.15 19.53
N GLU A 137 8.19 11.87 19.33
CA GLU A 137 9.23 12.86 19.02
C GLU A 137 9.38 13.14 17.52
N LEU A 138 8.58 12.46 16.67
CA LEU A 138 8.69 12.55 15.23
C LEU A 138 7.65 13.47 14.61
N SER A 139 8.03 14.21 13.56
CA SER A 139 7.07 14.87 12.69
C SER A 139 6.21 13.86 11.91
N GLY A 140 5.06 14.29 11.37
CA GLY A 140 4.19 13.43 10.56
C GLY A 140 4.93 12.79 9.38
N GLY A 141 5.74 13.56 8.66
CA GLY A 141 6.56 13.04 7.57
C GLY A 141 7.63 12.03 8.03
N MET A 142 8.23 12.22 9.19
CA MET A 142 9.15 11.23 9.77
C MET A 142 8.41 9.94 10.16
N LYS A 143 7.23 10.02 10.77
CA LYS A 143 6.40 8.84 11.08
C LYS A 143 6.08 8.02 9.83
N LYS A 144 5.71 8.69 8.73
CA LYS A 144 5.48 8.02 7.43
C LYS A 144 6.73 7.31 6.93
N ARG A 145 7.89 7.95 7.01
CA ARG A 145 9.18 7.34 6.60
C ARG A 145 9.56 6.14 7.47
N VAL A 146 9.34 6.18 8.78
CA VAL A 146 9.54 5.01 9.67
C VAL A 146 8.58 3.88 9.29
N GLY A 147 7.30 4.20 9.03
CA GLY A 147 6.32 3.23 8.53
C GLY A 147 6.74 2.59 7.20
N LEU A 148 7.33 3.39 6.28
CA LEU A 148 7.93 2.90 5.03
C LEU A 148 9.10 1.94 5.30
N ALA A 149 10.04 2.33 6.17
CA ALA A 149 11.19 1.49 6.54
C ALA A 149 10.73 0.15 7.13
N ARG A 150 9.72 0.16 8.01
CA ARG A 150 9.12 -1.05 8.57
C ARG A 150 8.44 -1.91 7.50
N ALA A 151 7.68 -1.29 6.59
CA ALA A 151 7.00 -2.00 5.51
C ALA A 151 7.96 -2.78 4.60
N ILE A 152 9.18 -2.25 4.39
CA ILE A 152 10.19 -2.88 3.53
C ILE A 152 11.27 -3.66 4.31
N ALA A 153 11.12 -3.83 5.62
CA ALA A 153 12.15 -4.47 6.45
C ALA A 153 12.48 -5.89 5.99
N LEU A 154 11.47 -6.67 5.61
CA LEU A 154 11.59 -8.05 5.13
C LEU A 154 11.83 -8.17 3.61
N GLU A 155 12.09 -7.06 2.90
CA GLU A 155 12.25 -7.04 1.44
C GLU A 155 11.08 -7.73 0.69
N PRO A 156 9.83 -7.28 0.94
CA PRO A 156 8.65 -7.94 0.41
C PRO A 156 8.58 -7.86 -1.12
N GLU A 157 7.90 -8.83 -1.74
CA GLU A 157 7.65 -8.87 -3.19
C GLU A 157 6.58 -7.84 -3.60
N ILE A 158 5.66 -7.50 -2.69
CA ILE A 158 4.54 -6.59 -2.94
C ILE A 158 4.48 -5.59 -1.79
N VAL A 159 4.42 -4.29 -2.10
CA VAL A 159 4.23 -3.25 -1.09
C VAL A 159 2.93 -2.50 -1.34
N ILE A 160 2.13 -2.36 -0.30
CA ILE A 160 0.89 -1.60 -0.33
C ILE A 160 1.07 -0.33 0.49
N TYR A 161 0.71 0.80 -0.09
CA TYR A 161 0.75 2.12 0.52
C TYR A 161 -0.68 2.66 0.59
N ASP A 162 -1.26 2.66 1.79
CA ASP A 162 -2.63 3.17 2.02
C ASP A 162 -2.56 4.63 2.46
N GLU A 163 -2.98 5.54 1.57
CA GLU A 163 -2.98 7.00 1.74
C GLU A 163 -1.64 7.54 2.29
N PRO A 164 -0.51 7.33 1.57
CA PRO A 164 0.82 7.58 2.10
C PRO A 164 1.11 9.04 2.39
N THR A 165 0.38 9.97 1.78
CA THR A 165 0.62 11.43 1.88
C THR A 165 -0.41 12.17 2.71
N ILE A 166 -1.45 11.47 3.20
CA ILE A 166 -2.50 12.11 3.99
C ILE A 166 -1.91 12.81 5.23
N GLY A 167 -2.38 14.03 5.50
CA GLY A 167 -1.92 14.83 6.64
C GLY A 167 -0.54 15.47 6.48
N LEU A 168 0.06 15.41 5.29
CA LEU A 168 1.33 16.04 4.97
C LEU A 168 1.11 17.27 4.08
N ASP A 169 2.03 18.22 4.17
CA ASP A 169 2.11 19.31 3.21
C ASP A 169 2.53 18.80 1.81
N PRO A 170 2.24 19.55 0.73
CA PRO A 170 2.50 19.07 -0.64
C PRO A 170 3.99 18.76 -0.93
N ILE A 171 4.92 19.47 -0.29
CA ILE A 171 6.37 19.24 -0.51
C ILE A 171 6.78 17.93 0.13
N THR A 172 6.37 17.70 1.38
CA THR A 172 6.61 16.46 2.10
C THR A 172 5.91 15.28 1.43
N GLY A 173 4.67 15.44 0.95
CA GLY A 173 3.93 14.44 0.21
C GLY A 173 4.67 13.97 -1.06
N ARG A 174 5.15 14.91 -1.89
CA ARG A 174 5.97 14.58 -3.07
C ARG A 174 7.26 13.85 -2.69
N ALA A 175 7.88 14.20 -1.56
CA ALA A 175 9.07 13.48 -1.08
C ALA A 175 8.74 12.02 -0.70
N ILE A 176 7.57 11.74 -0.13
CA ILE A 176 7.10 10.37 0.14
C ILE A 176 6.89 9.60 -1.18
N TYR A 177 6.23 10.18 -2.18
CA TYR A 177 6.05 9.53 -3.49
C TYR A 177 7.39 9.20 -4.17
N ARG A 178 8.39 10.08 -4.09
CA ARG A 178 9.74 9.79 -4.58
C ARG A 178 10.39 8.62 -3.83
N LEU A 179 10.22 8.54 -2.50
CA LEU A 179 10.68 7.39 -1.73
C LEU A 179 9.99 6.10 -2.17
N ILE A 180 8.68 6.11 -2.43
CA ILE A 180 7.96 4.95 -2.96
C ILE A 180 8.56 4.47 -4.28
N LEU A 181 8.85 5.39 -5.20
CA LEU A 181 9.52 5.06 -6.47
C LEU A 181 10.92 4.49 -6.26
N ASP A 182 11.72 5.08 -5.35
CA ASP A 182 13.06 4.60 -5.01
C ASP A 182 12.99 3.18 -4.41
N MET A 183 12.02 2.92 -3.50
CA MET A 183 11.81 1.60 -2.90
C MET A 183 11.40 0.55 -3.95
N GLN A 184 10.48 0.90 -4.85
CA GLN A 184 10.04 -0.01 -5.91
C GLN A 184 11.22 -0.44 -6.81
N ARG A 185 12.06 0.52 -7.19
CA ARG A 185 13.28 0.24 -7.99
C ARG A 185 14.27 -0.64 -7.23
N HIS A 186 14.47 -0.35 -5.93
CA HIS A 186 15.40 -1.11 -5.10
C HIS A 186 14.94 -2.57 -4.89
N LEU A 187 13.64 -2.76 -4.60
CA LEU A 187 13.07 -4.09 -4.36
C LEU A 187 12.80 -4.87 -5.64
N ASN A 188 12.74 -4.18 -6.79
CA ASN A 188 12.23 -4.74 -8.06
C ASN A 188 10.87 -5.45 -7.86
N GLY A 189 10.07 -4.92 -6.93
CA GLY A 189 8.81 -5.48 -6.46
C GLY A 189 7.60 -4.89 -7.16
N THR A 190 6.42 -5.28 -6.73
CA THR A 190 5.13 -4.73 -7.17
C THR A 190 4.63 -3.74 -6.12
N SER A 191 4.17 -2.57 -6.53
CA SER A 191 3.65 -1.55 -5.60
C SER A 191 2.18 -1.24 -5.89
N ILE A 192 1.38 -1.12 -4.83
CA ILE A 192 -0.02 -0.70 -4.89
C ILE A 192 -0.15 0.55 -4.05
N VAL A 193 -0.58 1.66 -4.62
CA VAL A 193 -0.79 2.92 -3.90
C VAL A 193 -2.27 3.25 -3.89
N ILE A 194 -2.84 3.37 -2.71
CA ILE A 194 -4.20 3.84 -2.51
C ILE A 194 -4.13 5.32 -2.18
N THR A 195 -4.78 6.16 -2.96
CA THR A 195 -4.78 7.60 -2.69
C THR A 195 -5.96 8.32 -3.35
N HIS A 196 -6.28 9.49 -2.84
CA HIS A 196 -7.13 10.49 -3.48
C HIS A 196 -6.32 11.70 -3.99
N ASP A 197 -5.00 11.75 -3.74
CA ASP A 197 -4.10 12.81 -4.21
C ASP A 197 -3.67 12.56 -5.66
N VAL A 198 -4.57 12.90 -6.57
CA VAL A 198 -4.46 12.54 -7.99
C VAL A 198 -3.29 13.19 -8.72
N PRO A 199 -3.02 14.51 -8.62
CA PRO A 199 -1.97 15.11 -9.44
C PRO A 199 -0.58 14.55 -9.15
N ALA A 200 -0.26 14.36 -7.86
CA ALA A 200 1.10 13.97 -7.47
C ALA A 200 1.39 12.48 -7.69
N ILE A 201 0.37 11.61 -7.65
CA ILE A 201 0.57 10.17 -7.83
C ILE A 201 0.86 9.81 -9.29
N PHE A 202 0.35 10.59 -10.25
CA PHE A 202 0.52 10.30 -11.68
C PHE A 202 1.99 10.38 -12.14
N ASP A 203 2.83 11.13 -11.43
CA ASP A 203 4.25 11.25 -11.73
C ASP A 203 5.06 9.95 -11.50
N ILE A 204 4.50 9.00 -10.73
CA ILE A 204 5.28 7.83 -10.29
C ILE A 204 4.63 6.48 -10.64
N VAL A 205 3.43 6.45 -11.17
CA VAL A 205 2.70 5.18 -11.41
C VAL A 205 2.72 4.74 -12.86
N ASP A 206 2.71 3.43 -13.07
CA ASP A 206 2.60 2.81 -14.39
C ASP A 206 1.13 2.61 -14.80
N ARG A 207 0.26 2.36 -13.82
CA ARG A 207 -1.16 2.08 -14.02
C ARG A 207 -2.01 2.77 -12.97
N VAL A 208 -3.22 3.09 -13.37
CA VAL A 208 -4.23 3.74 -12.51
C VAL A 208 -5.55 2.99 -12.67
N GLY A 209 -6.11 2.53 -11.55
CA GLY A 209 -7.48 2.04 -11.46
C GLY A 209 -8.36 3.08 -10.76
N VAL A 210 -9.45 3.47 -11.37
CA VAL A 210 -10.43 4.40 -10.79
C VAL A 210 -11.56 3.60 -10.15
N LEU A 211 -11.66 3.67 -8.82
CA LEU A 211 -12.73 3.02 -8.05
C LEU A 211 -13.83 4.04 -7.77
N SER A 212 -15.02 3.78 -8.27
CA SER A 212 -16.23 4.59 -8.03
C SER A 212 -17.45 3.71 -7.90
N GLY A 213 -18.37 4.07 -7.00
CA GLY A 213 -19.60 3.31 -6.75
C GLY A 213 -19.37 1.83 -6.41
N GLY A 214 -18.20 1.48 -5.86
CA GLY A 214 -17.81 0.10 -5.54
C GLY A 214 -17.34 -0.73 -6.74
N ARG A 215 -17.00 -0.11 -7.88
CA ARG A 215 -16.52 -0.76 -9.11
C ARG A 215 -15.28 -0.08 -9.65
N ILE A 216 -14.44 -0.81 -10.36
CA ILE A 216 -13.40 -0.19 -11.18
C ILE A 216 -14.06 0.28 -12.47
N ILE A 217 -14.18 1.60 -12.62
CA ILE A 217 -14.81 2.23 -13.79
C ILE A 217 -13.81 2.51 -14.91
N ALA A 218 -12.53 2.60 -14.59
CA ALA A 218 -11.45 2.72 -15.57
C ALA A 218 -10.17 2.08 -15.06
N TYR A 219 -9.35 1.57 -15.98
CA TYR A 219 -8.00 1.06 -15.71
C TYR A 219 -7.12 1.31 -16.93
N GLY A 220 -6.01 2.02 -16.74
CA GLY A 220 -5.12 2.38 -17.83
C GLY A 220 -3.83 3.04 -17.34
N THR A 221 -3.06 3.63 -18.26
CA THR A 221 -1.94 4.50 -17.93
C THR A 221 -2.44 5.84 -17.36
N PRO A 222 -1.60 6.62 -16.64
CA PRO A 222 -1.96 7.97 -16.21
C PRO A 222 -2.49 8.83 -17.37
N GLU A 223 -1.84 8.75 -18.54
CA GLU A 223 -2.23 9.51 -19.74
C GLU A 223 -3.63 9.12 -20.26
N GLU A 224 -3.93 7.82 -20.32
CA GLU A 224 -5.26 7.32 -20.70
C GLU A 224 -6.35 7.80 -19.76
N ILE A 225 -6.06 7.83 -18.45
CA ILE A 225 -7.00 8.30 -17.42
C ILE A 225 -7.22 9.83 -17.53
N ILE A 226 -6.14 10.60 -17.70
CA ILE A 226 -6.20 12.07 -17.83
C ILE A 226 -7.03 12.47 -19.07
N HIS A 227 -6.88 11.76 -20.19
CA HIS A 227 -7.54 12.05 -21.46
C HIS A 227 -8.87 11.29 -21.65
N SER A 228 -9.36 10.62 -20.61
CA SER A 228 -10.65 9.93 -20.66
C SER A 228 -11.79 10.90 -20.96
N GLU A 229 -12.67 10.54 -21.88
CA GLU A 229 -13.88 11.31 -22.21
C GLU A 229 -15.06 11.02 -21.25
N ASP A 230 -14.88 10.05 -20.36
CA ASP A 230 -15.88 9.70 -19.35
C ASP A 230 -16.06 10.84 -18.34
N LYS A 231 -17.31 11.30 -18.23
CA LYS A 231 -17.65 12.46 -17.38
C LYS A 231 -17.38 12.19 -15.91
N GLU A 232 -17.60 10.97 -15.42
CA GLU A 232 -17.39 10.61 -14.01
C GLU A 232 -15.90 10.66 -13.68
N ILE A 233 -15.04 10.18 -14.58
CA ILE A 233 -13.59 10.26 -14.44
C ILE A 233 -13.14 11.72 -14.46
N GLN A 234 -13.62 12.52 -15.41
CA GLN A 234 -13.27 13.93 -15.53
C GLN A 234 -13.73 14.76 -14.32
N GLU A 235 -14.92 14.49 -13.78
CA GLU A 235 -15.40 15.12 -12.56
C GLU A 235 -14.52 14.76 -11.37
N PHE A 236 -14.09 13.49 -11.25
CA PHE A 236 -13.18 13.05 -10.20
C PHE A 236 -11.82 13.75 -10.29
N LEU A 237 -11.24 13.87 -11.49
CA LEU A 237 -9.93 14.50 -11.72
C LEU A 237 -9.95 16.02 -11.45
N ARG A 238 -11.12 16.68 -11.59
CA ARG A 238 -11.30 18.13 -11.36
C ARG A 238 -11.54 18.49 -9.88
N GLN A 239 -11.93 17.53 -9.05
CA GLN A 239 -12.12 17.76 -7.62
C GLN A 239 -10.77 17.93 -6.94
N LYS A 240 -10.33 19.21 -6.79
CA LYS A 240 -9.13 19.61 -6.04
C LYS A 240 -9.47 19.83 -4.56
#